data_73eb9989871b675ed28ea28e75056a41
#
_entry.id   73eb9989871b675ed28ea28e75056a41
#
_cell.length_a   1.000
_cell.length_b   1.000
_cell.length_c   1.000
_cell.angle_alpha   90.00
_cell.angle_beta   90.00
_cell.angle_gamma   90.00
#
_symmetry.space_group_name_H-M   'P 1'
#
loop_
_entity.id
_entity.type
_entity.pdbx_description
1 polymer ?
#
loop_
_entity_poly.entity_id
_entity_poly.type
_entity_poly.pdbx_seq_one_letter_code
_entity_poly.pdbx_strand_id
1 'polypeptide(L)'
;MTYSTSINITPDSQANTAILLGLFSVFAFSLTLPFSKIAVQVLTGLEVGLLRSLIGGVMAMIILLIKHCALPNRQQIIRLYLGSLGIIYGFPIFSSLAMKTVPVSHGAIVLAILPLSTAMFGVRLSKKVMPLAFWIWSIVGALLVIGYVVMTKDLQNLVLGDIYLALAVILAGFGYAQSGQLSQSMPGWQVICWMLVLNFPIILGLSLALVDFSHINMMKASHIGALLFLASVSGLFGFFSWNKALAMGGIATISQLQLLQTFLTYGVAVLFMGEQWSWLSLIICLLVVATVYQTQKTARQVS
;
A
#
# COMPACT_ATOMS: atom_id res chain seq x y z
N MET A 1 -13.06 6.28 -44.33
CA MET A 1 -11.58 6.31 -44.10
C MET A 1 -11.37 6.76 -42.69
N THR A 2 -11.21 5.82 -41.76
CA THR A 2 -10.90 6.08 -40.33
C THR A 2 -9.39 6.00 -40.16
N TYR A 3 -8.76 7.16 -40.00
CA TYR A 3 -7.33 7.23 -39.63
C TYR A 3 -7.17 6.72 -38.17
N SER A 4 -6.75 5.49 -38.01
CA SER A 4 -6.22 4.98 -36.79
C SER A 4 -4.76 5.51 -36.67
N THR A 5 -4.57 6.62 -35.99
CA THR A 5 -3.24 7.05 -35.53
C THR A 5 -2.74 6.10 -34.44
N SER A 6 -2.07 5.03 -34.87
CA SER A 6 -1.22 4.26 -33.97
C SER A 6 -0.07 5.16 -33.52
N ILE A 7 -0.17 5.70 -32.31
CA ILE A 7 0.96 6.39 -31.67
C ILE A 7 2.03 5.31 -31.46
N ASN A 8 3.10 5.37 -32.25
CA ASN A 8 4.31 4.56 -32.07
C ASN A 8 4.98 5.02 -30.75
N ILE A 9 4.62 4.39 -29.64
CA ILE A 9 5.25 4.64 -28.34
C ILE A 9 6.59 3.90 -28.37
N THR A 10 7.69 4.65 -28.38
CA THR A 10 9.04 4.08 -28.28
C THR A 10 9.23 3.37 -26.93
N PRO A 11 10.07 2.34 -26.81
CA PRO A 11 10.35 1.65 -25.56
C PRO A 11 10.73 2.59 -24.41
N ASP A 12 11.49 3.65 -24.70
CA ASP A 12 11.86 4.67 -23.72
C ASP A 12 10.66 5.49 -23.23
N SER A 13 9.70 5.79 -24.08
CA SER A 13 8.46 6.51 -23.73
C SER A 13 7.57 5.67 -22.79
N GLN A 14 7.51 4.35 -23.00
CA GLN A 14 6.77 3.44 -22.12
C GLN A 14 7.42 3.35 -20.74
N ALA A 15 8.74 3.25 -20.67
CA ALA A 15 9.48 3.20 -19.42
C ALA A 15 9.30 4.49 -18.62
N ASN A 16 9.39 5.66 -19.25
CA ASN A 16 9.17 6.95 -18.61
C ASN A 16 7.73 7.09 -18.10
N THR A 17 6.74 6.67 -18.87
CA THR A 17 5.33 6.69 -18.44
C THR A 17 5.10 5.77 -17.23
N ALA A 18 5.71 4.58 -17.21
CA ALA A 18 5.62 3.67 -16.08
C ALA A 18 6.24 4.28 -14.81
N ILE A 19 7.39 4.94 -14.92
CA ILE A 19 8.03 5.64 -13.81
C ILE A 19 7.15 6.77 -13.28
N LEU A 20 6.59 7.62 -14.15
CA LEU A 20 5.71 8.72 -13.74
C LEU A 20 4.45 8.23 -13.01
N LEU A 21 3.81 7.18 -13.53
CA LEU A 21 2.66 6.54 -12.88
C LEU A 21 3.04 5.95 -11.52
N GLY A 22 4.22 5.31 -11.43
CA GLY A 22 4.78 4.78 -10.20
C GLY A 22 5.05 5.87 -9.17
N LEU A 23 5.66 6.99 -9.57
CA LEU A 23 5.92 8.14 -8.70
C LEU A 23 4.64 8.78 -8.18
N PHE A 24 3.61 8.94 -9.03
CA PHE A 24 2.30 9.41 -8.59
C PHE A 24 1.70 8.50 -7.52
N SER A 25 1.79 7.18 -7.73
CA SER A 25 1.28 6.21 -6.75
C SER A 25 2.05 6.27 -5.43
N VAL A 26 3.38 6.36 -5.50
CA VAL A 26 4.25 6.50 -4.33
C VAL A 26 3.92 7.76 -3.54
N PHE A 27 3.71 8.89 -4.23
CA PHE A 27 3.27 10.13 -3.60
C PHE A 27 1.89 9.96 -2.93
N ALA A 28 0.91 9.39 -3.63
CA ALA A 28 -0.41 9.12 -3.06
C ALA A 28 -0.35 8.20 -1.83
N PHE A 29 0.48 7.14 -1.89
CA PHE A 29 0.65 6.20 -0.78
C PHE A 29 1.44 6.79 0.39
N SER A 30 2.38 7.71 0.14
CA SER A 30 3.15 8.37 1.21
C SER A 30 2.27 9.20 2.15
N LEU A 31 1.16 9.68 1.66
CA LEU A 31 0.17 10.42 2.43
C LEU A 31 -0.83 9.53 3.19
N THR A 32 -0.79 8.21 2.99
CA THR A 32 -1.75 7.29 3.63
C THR A 32 -1.67 7.33 5.15
N LEU A 33 -0.48 7.21 5.74
CA LEU A 33 -0.32 7.27 7.19
C LEU A 33 -0.67 8.66 7.77
N PRO A 34 -0.21 9.80 7.19
CA PRO A 34 -0.63 11.12 7.61
C PRO A 34 -2.15 11.29 7.63
N PHE A 35 -2.83 10.96 6.55
CA PHE A 35 -4.30 11.08 6.50
C PHE A 35 -5.02 10.08 7.40
N SER A 36 -4.48 8.87 7.58
CA SER A 36 -4.98 7.93 8.59
C SER A 36 -4.87 8.51 10.00
N LYS A 37 -3.74 9.19 10.32
CA LYS A 37 -3.52 9.85 11.62
C LYS A 37 -4.55 10.95 11.87
N ILE A 38 -4.94 11.70 10.84
CA ILE A 38 -6.01 12.71 10.93
C ILE A 38 -7.37 12.02 11.15
N ALA A 39 -7.70 11.00 10.36
CA ALA A 39 -9.01 10.34 10.44
C ALA A 39 -9.24 9.67 11.81
N VAL A 40 -8.20 9.05 12.39
CA VAL A 40 -8.32 8.35 13.69
C VAL A 40 -8.36 9.28 14.89
N GLN A 41 -8.33 10.61 14.71
CA GLN A 41 -8.61 11.55 15.80
C GLN A 41 -10.08 11.46 16.29
N VAL A 42 -10.98 11.07 15.39
CA VAL A 42 -12.42 10.94 15.69
C VAL A 42 -12.88 9.49 15.49
N LEU A 43 -12.45 8.84 14.41
CA LEU A 43 -12.82 7.46 14.09
C LEU A 43 -11.91 6.46 14.81
N THR A 44 -12.36 5.25 14.99
CA THR A 44 -11.48 4.11 15.31
C THR A 44 -10.69 3.69 14.07
N GLY A 45 -9.56 3.00 14.26
CA GLY A 45 -8.79 2.50 13.12
C GLY A 45 -9.55 1.49 12.26
N LEU A 46 -10.46 0.72 12.87
CA LEU A 46 -11.36 -0.19 12.18
C LEU A 46 -12.36 0.57 11.31
N GLU A 47 -12.98 1.60 11.84
CA GLU A 47 -13.92 2.47 11.13
C GLU A 47 -13.25 3.15 9.94
N VAL A 48 -12.03 3.68 10.10
CA VAL A 48 -11.27 4.24 8.99
C VAL A 48 -11.04 3.21 7.89
N GLY A 49 -10.62 1.99 8.25
CA GLY A 49 -10.40 0.90 7.29
C GLY A 49 -11.67 0.50 6.54
N LEU A 50 -12.80 0.37 7.25
CA LEU A 50 -14.09 -0.01 6.66
C LEU A 50 -14.68 1.10 5.80
N LEU A 51 -14.74 2.33 6.32
CA LEU A 51 -15.38 3.46 5.62
C LEU A 51 -14.61 3.85 4.35
N ARG A 52 -13.26 3.86 4.39
CA ARG A 52 -12.48 4.12 3.17
C ARG A 52 -12.73 3.06 2.10
N SER A 53 -12.85 1.78 2.50
CA SER A 53 -13.12 0.68 1.59
C SER A 53 -14.56 0.70 1.07
N LEU A 54 -15.52 1.12 1.91
CA LEU A 54 -16.92 1.31 1.50
C LEU A 54 -17.05 2.42 0.44
N ILE A 55 -16.48 3.60 0.70
CA ILE A 55 -16.50 4.73 -0.24
C ILE A 55 -15.78 4.34 -1.54
N GLY A 56 -14.60 3.72 -1.44
CA GLY A 56 -13.86 3.21 -2.60
C GLY A 56 -14.65 2.17 -3.38
N GLY A 57 -15.42 1.31 -2.68
CA GLY A 57 -16.29 0.31 -3.28
C GLY A 57 -17.43 0.91 -4.11
N VAL A 58 -18.09 1.97 -3.60
CA VAL A 58 -19.10 2.72 -4.36
C VAL A 58 -18.48 3.32 -5.62
N MET A 59 -17.33 3.98 -5.50
CA MET A 59 -16.63 4.56 -6.65
C MET A 59 -16.23 3.50 -7.68
N ALA A 60 -15.68 2.37 -7.22
CA ALA A 60 -15.28 1.24 -8.05
C ALA A 60 -16.48 0.64 -8.80
N MET A 61 -17.62 0.50 -8.12
CA MET A 61 -18.87 0.00 -8.72
C MET A 61 -19.34 0.92 -9.87
N ILE A 62 -19.35 2.23 -9.64
CA ILE A 62 -19.72 3.22 -10.67
C ILE A 62 -18.79 3.10 -11.87
N ILE A 63 -17.46 2.99 -11.64
CA ILE A 63 -16.46 2.87 -12.73
C ILE A 63 -16.68 1.58 -13.53
N LEU A 64 -16.88 0.43 -12.88
CA LEU A 64 -17.11 -0.84 -13.57
C LEU A 64 -18.41 -0.83 -14.38
N LEU A 65 -19.49 -0.21 -13.86
CA LEU A 65 -20.76 -0.07 -14.56
C LEU A 65 -20.62 0.82 -15.81
N ILE A 66 -19.99 2.00 -15.68
CA ILE A 66 -19.79 2.92 -16.81
C ILE A 66 -18.91 2.28 -17.90
N LYS A 67 -17.92 1.48 -17.51
CA LYS A 67 -16.99 0.82 -18.44
C LYS A 67 -17.53 -0.50 -18.98
N HIS A 68 -18.71 -0.95 -18.56
CA HIS A 68 -19.32 -2.22 -18.97
C HIS A 68 -18.35 -3.42 -18.87
N CYS A 69 -17.64 -3.53 -17.75
CA CYS A 69 -16.61 -4.54 -17.59
C CYS A 69 -17.20 -5.93 -17.41
N ALA A 70 -16.64 -6.91 -18.13
CA ALA A 70 -17.00 -8.31 -17.96
C ALA A 70 -16.63 -8.82 -16.57
N LEU A 71 -17.44 -9.74 -16.04
CA LEU A 71 -17.19 -10.38 -14.76
C LEU A 71 -15.88 -11.20 -14.80
N PRO A 72 -15.08 -11.17 -13.72
CA PRO A 72 -13.89 -12.00 -13.61
C PRO A 72 -14.25 -13.49 -13.66
N ASN A 73 -13.36 -14.31 -14.21
CA ASN A 73 -13.53 -15.75 -14.16
C ASN A 73 -13.29 -16.32 -12.75
N ARG A 74 -13.70 -17.58 -12.49
CA ARG A 74 -13.61 -18.20 -11.17
C ARG A 74 -12.21 -18.15 -10.55
N GLN A 75 -11.17 -18.35 -11.34
CA GLN A 75 -9.79 -18.32 -10.85
C GLN A 75 -9.36 -16.90 -10.46
N GLN A 76 -9.76 -15.90 -11.24
CA GLN A 76 -9.55 -14.50 -10.92
C GLN A 76 -10.30 -14.08 -9.65
N ILE A 77 -11.56 -14.51 -9.48
CA ILE A 77 -12.37 -14.24 -8.28
C ILE A 77 -11.66 -14.73 -7.02
N ILE A 78 -11.17 -15.97 -7.00
CA ILE A 78 -10.44 -16.52 -5.84
C ILE A 78 -9.21 -15.66 -5.51
N ARG A 79 -8.41 -15.29 -6.53
CA ARG A 79 -7.23 -14.46 -6.34
C ARG A 79 -7.57 -13.03 -5.92
N LEU A 80 -8.69 -12.47 -6.41
CA LEU A 80 -9.19 -11.17 -5.98
C LEU A 80 -9.55 -11.18 -4.49
N TYR A 81 -10.25 -12.20 -4.01
CA TYR A 81 -10.54 -12.35 -2.58
C TYR A 81 -9.26 -12.49 -1.73
N LEU A 82 -8.31 -13.32 -2.17
CA LEU A 82 -7.03 -13.46 -1.48
C LEU A 82 -6.25 -12.14 -1.42
N GLY A 83 -6.17 -11.41 -2.52
CA GLY A 83 -5.52 -10.09 -2.56
C GLY A 83 -6.23 -9.05 -1.69
N SER A 84 -7.56 -9.14 -1.59
CA SER A 84 -8.38 -8.25 -0.76
C SER A 84 -8.07 -8.38 0.73
N LEU A 85 -7.67 -9.56 1.21
CA LEU A 85 -7.25 -9.72 2.61
C LEU A 85 -6.11 -8.77 2.98
N GLY A 86 -5.22 -8.48 2.04
CA GLY A 86 -4.14 -7.53 2.26
C GLY A 86 -4.53 -6.08 1.95
N ILE A 87 -5.08 -5.83 0.75
CA ILE A 87 -5.27 -4.46 0.23
C ILE A 87 -6.52 -3.79 0.79
N ILE A 88 -7.61 -4.54 0.95
CA ILE A 88 -8.92 -3.98 1.34
C ILE A 88 -9.11 -4.00 2.86
N TYR A 89 -8.67 -5.06 3.52
CA TYR A 89 -8.83 -5.24 4.97
C TYR A 89 -7.53 -5.02 5.74
N GLY A 90 -6.51 -5.82 5.48
CA GLY A 90 -5.32 -5.91 6.30
C GLY A 90 -4.59 -4.57 6.44
N PHE A 91 -4.03 -4.06 5.37
CA PHE A 91 -3.29 -2.81 5.43
C PHE A 91 -4.14 -1.61 5.89
N PRO A 92 -5.35 -1.37 5.36
CA PRO A 92 -6.16 -0.23 5.78
C PRO A 92 -6.52 -0.24 7.26
N ILE A 93 -6.93 -1.38 7.79
CA ILE A 93 -7.35 -1.51 9.19
C ILE A 93 -6.15 -1.41 10.12
N PHE A 94 -5.12 -2.24 9.91
CA PHE A 94 -4.00 -2.30 10.83
C PHE A 94 -3.11 -1.05 10.79
N SER A 95 -2.90 -0.43 9.61
CA SER A 95 -2.19 0.84 9.54
C SER A 95 -2.94 1.96 10.25
N SER A 96 -4.27 1.99 10.15
CA SER A 96 -5.10 2.98 10.83
C SER A 96 -5.15 2.75 12.35
N LEU A 97 -5.22 1.48 12.81
CA LEU A 97 -5.11 1.13 14.23
C LEU A 97 -3.77 1.57 14.81
N ALA A 98 -2.67 1.36 14.07
CA ALA A 98 -1.35 1.79 14.49
C ALA A 98 -1.27 3.31 14.66
N MET A 99 -1.88 4.07 13.76
CA MET A 99 -1.83 5.54 13.81
C MET A 99 -2.51 6.15 15.06
N LYS A 100 -3.27 5.39 15.83
CA LYS A 100 -3.74 5.85 17.14
C LYS A 100 -2.61 5.97 18.17
N THR A 101 -1.62 5.11 18.11
CA THR A 101 -0.65 4.91 19.21
C THR A 101 0.80 5.25 18.83
N VAL A 102 1.14 5.26 17.54
CA VAL A 102 2.50 5.58 17.10
C VAL A 102 2.55 6.86 16.25
N PRO A 103 3.71 7.56 16.23
CA PRO A 103 3.96 8.66 15.31
C PRO A 103 3.97 8.21 13.85
N VAL A 104 3.66 9.13 12.93
CA VAL A 104 3.68 8.85 11.49
C VAL A 104 5.10 8.57 10.99
N SER A 105 6.11 9.31 11.49
CA SER A 105 7.52 9.08 11.18
C SER A 105 7.98 7.67 11.56
N HIS A 106 7.55 7.18 12.72
CA HIS A 106 7.83 5.80 13.16
C HIS A 106 7.17 4.79 12.21
N GLY A 107 5.89 4.99 11.88
CA GLY A 107 5.19 4.15 10.92
C GLY A 107 5.86 4.13 9.53
N ALA A 108 6.39 5.27 9.07
CA ALA A 108 7.11 5.37 7.80
C ALA A 108 8.33 4.44 7.75
N ILE A 109 9.11 4.36 8.85
CA ILE A 109 10.30 3.52 8.94
C ILE A 109 9.92 2.03 8.94
N VAL A 110 8.89 1.66 9.69
CA VAL A 110 8.41 0.26 9.69
C VAL A 110 7.87 -0.13 8.31
N LEU A 111 7.16 0.77 7.62
CA LEU A 111 6.68 0.52 6.26
C LEU A 111 7.80 0.44 5.21
N ALA A 112 9.02 0.87 5.50
CA ALA A 112 10.16 0.72 4.58
C ALA A 112 10.45 -0.76 4.23
N ILE A 113 10.01 -1.71 5.07
CA ILE A 113 10.11 -3.16 4.82
C ILE A 113 9.01 -3.68 3.84
N LEU A 114 7.99 -2.90 3.53
CA LEU A 114 6.88 -3.34 2.68
C LEU A 114 7.33 -3.89 1.30
N PRO A 115 8.27 -3.25 0.56
CA PRO A 115 8.76 -3.81 -0.69
C PRO A 115 9.41 -5.19 -0.52
N LEU A 116 10.08 -5.41 0.62
CA LEU A 116 10.67 -6.71 0.96
C LEU A 116 9.58 -7.77 1.20
N SER A 117 8.57 -7.46 2.00
CA SER A 117 7.42 -8.34 2.21
C SER A 117 6.75 -8.70 0.88
N THR A 118 6.54 -7.72 -0.01
CA THR A 118 5.98 -7.93 -1.35
C THR A 118 6.86 -8.87 -2.19
N ALA A 119 8.19 -8.67 -2.16
CA ALA A 119 9.12 -9.51 -2.89
C ALA A 119 9.11 -10.97 -2.38
N MET A 120 9.10 -11.19 -1.07
CA MET A 120 9.05 -12.51 -0.46
C MET A 120 7.80 -13.29 -0.89
N PHE A 121 6.63 -12.67 -0.83
CA PHE A 121 5.39 -13.30 -1.31
C PHE A 121 5.39 -13.49 -2.83
N GLY A 122 5.92 -12.54 -3.59
CA GLY A 122 6.06 -12.64 -5.04
C GLY A 122 6.91 -13.84 -5.47
N VAL A 123 8.05 -14.05 -4.80
CA VAL A 123 8.93 -15.22 -4.99
C VAL A 123 8.19 -16.52 -4.72
N ARG A 124 7.49 -16.60 -3.56
CA ARG A 124 6.76 -17.81 -3.18
C ARG A 124 5.62 -18.13 -4.18
N LEU A 125 4.91 -17.11 -4.65
CA LEU A 125 3.83 -17.28 -5.62
C LEU A 125 4.34 -17.67 -7.01
N SER A 126 5.50 -17.15 -7.43
CA SER A 126 6.13 -17.46 -8.71
C SER A 126 6.94 -18.77 -8.69
N LYS A 127 7.11 -19.39 -7.51
CA LYS A 127 7.95 -20.59 -7.27
C LYS A 127 9.40 -20.42 -7.74
N LYS A 128 9.91 -19.20 -7.77
CA LYS A 128 11.30 -18.89 -8.14
C LYS A 128 12.24 -19.23 -6.97
N VAL A 129 13.43 -19.72 -7.28
CA VAL A 129 14.48 -19.94 -6.29
C VAL A 129 15.33 -18.68 -6.22
N MET A 130 15.45 -18.09 -5.03
CA MET A 130 16.26 -16.88 -4.81
C MET A 130 17.63 -17.21 -4.26
N PRO A 131 18.67 -16.43 -4.64
CA PRO A 131 20.02 -16.64 -4.15
C PRO A 131 20.11 -16.33 -2.66
N LEU A 132 21.09 -16.91 -1.98
CA LEU A 132 21.32 -16.72 -0.54
C LEU A 132 21.44 -15.23 -0.17
N ALA A 133 22.06 -14.43 -1.02
CA ALA A 133 22.21 -12.98 -0.82
C ALA A 133 20.86 -12.26 -0.67
N PHE A 134 19.81 -12.71 -1.38
CA PHE A 134 18.45 -12.18 -1.22
C PHE A 134 17.96 -12.35 0.23
N TRP A 135 18.14 -13.54 0.80
CA TRP A 135 17.70 -13.85 2.16
C TRP A 135 18.53 -13.13 3.22
N ILE A 136 19.84 -13.02 3.02
CA ILE A 136 20.73 -12.29 3.93
C ILE A 136 20.31 -10.83 4.03
N TRP A 137 20.18 -10.13 2.90
CA TRP A 137 19.77 -8.72 2.89
C TRP A 137 18.36 -8.52 3.44
N SER A 138 17.46 -9.48 3.20
CA SER A 138 16.10 -9.48 3.77
C SER A 138 16.11 -9.53 5.29
N ILE A 139 16.92 -10.42 5.87
CA ILE A 139 17.04 -10.57 7.32
C ILE A 139 17.71 -9.32 7.92
N VAL A 140 18.78 -8.80 7.31
CA VAL A 140 19.44 -7.57 7.78
C VAL A 140 18.46 -6.41 7.82
N GLY A 141 17.64 -6.21 6.77
CA GLY A 141 16.61 -5.17 6.75
C GLY A 141 15.57 -5.34 7.85
N ALA A 142 15.10 -6.57 8.09
CA ALA A 142 14.15 -6.85 9.17
C ALA A 142 14.78 -6.58 10.56
N LEU A 143 16.02 -6.98 10.78
CA LEU A 143 16.72 -6.74 12.04
C LEU A 143 16.97 -5.24 12.30
N LEU A 144 17.26 -4.45 11.27
CA LEU A 144 17.39 -2.98 11.40
C LEU A 144 16.09 -2.34 11.90
N VAL A 145 14.93 -2.75 11.35
CA VAL A 145 13.64 -2.21 11.80
C VAL A 145 13.28 -2.69 13.19
N ILE A 146 13.50 -3.96 13.51
CA ILE A 146 13.30 -4.47 14.88
C ILE A 146 14.20 -3.72 15.87
N GLY A 147 15.48 -3.54 15.53
CA GLY A 147 16.43 -2.77 16.34
C GLY A 147 15.97 -1.33 16.55
N TYR A 148 15.46 -0.67 15.51
CA TYR A 148 14.91 0.68 15.62
C TYR A 148 13.71 0.73 16.57
N VAL A 149 12.76 -0.19 16.45
CA VAL A 149 11.60 -0.25 17.35
C VAL A 149 12.03 -0.45 18.79
N VAL A 150 12.98 -1.35 19.04
CA VAL A 150 13.52 -1.61 20.39
C VAL A 150 14.30 -0.42 20.95
N MET A 151 15.11 0.27 20.12
CA MET A 151 15.89 1.44 20.57
C MET A 151 15.05 2.69 20.84
N THR A 152 13.93 2.84 20.16
CA THR A 152 13.07 4.03 20.31
C THR A 152 12.04 3.89 21.42
N LYS A 153 11.91 2.70 22.01
CA LYS A 153 10.95 2.43 23.09
C LYS A 153 11.59 1.58 24.17
N ASP A 154 11.22 1.85 25.42
CA ASP A 154 11.49 0.89 26.50
C ASP A 154 10.84 -0.44 26.16
N LEU A 155 11.58 -1.55 26.31
CA LEU A 155 11.10 -2.92 26.05
C LEU A 155 9.78 -3.26 26.79
N GLN A 156 9.47 -2.54 27.87
CA GLN A 156 8.20 -2.67 28.62
C GLN A 156 7.01 -2.03 27.90
N ASN A 157 7.23 -1.25 26.84
CA ASN A 157 6.22 -0.52 26.06
C ASN A 157 6.25 -0.86 24.58
N LEU A 158 6.42 -2.14 24.21
CA LEU A 158 6.07 -2.62 22.86
C LEU A 158 4.60 -2.27 22.66
N VAL A 159 4.38 -1.12 22.02
CA VAL A 159 3.04 -0.59 21.82
C VAL A 159 2.33 -1.48 20.82
N LEU A 160 1.09 -1.82 21.12
CA LEU A 160 0.19 -2.55 20.22
C LEU A 160 0.25 -2.03 18.76
N GLY A 161 0.55 -0.74 18.59
CA GLY A 161 0.75 -0.10 17.29
C GLY A 161 1.89 -0.70 16.45
N ASP A 162 2.97 -1.19 17.07
CA ASP A 162 4.08 -1.81 16.33
C ASP A 162 3.66 -3.18 15.77
N ILE A 163 2.87 -3.93 16.54
CA ILE A 163 2.26 -5.18 16.09
C ILE A 163 1.31 -4.92 14.92
N TYR A 164 0.50 -3.88 15.03
CA TYR A 164 -0.39 -3.48 13.93
C TYR A 164 0.38 -3.09 12.67
N LEU A 165 1.49 -2.35 12.79
CA LEU A 165 2.34 -2.02 11.63
C LEU A 165 2.97 -3.25 10.99
N ALA A 166 3.45 -4.19 11.80
CA ALA A 166 4.01 -5.45 11.31
C ALA A 166 2.94 -6.26 10.54
N LEU A 167 1.74 -6.39 11.10
CA LEU A 167 0.61 -7.04 10.43
C LEU A 167 0.21 -6.31 9.14
N ALA A 168 0.17 -4.97 9.16
CA ALA A 168 -0.10 -4.16 7.97
C ALA A 168 0.90 -4.44 6.85
N VAL A 169 2.21 -4.48 7.16
CA VAL A 169 3.28 -4.77 6.20
C VAL A 169 3.18 -6.18 5.62
N ILE A 170 2.97 -7.19 6.46
CA ILE A 170 2.87 -8.58 6.01
C ILE A 170 1.65 -8.76 5.09
N LEU A 171 0.49 -8.29 5.52
CA LEU A 171 -0.76 -8.42 4.77
C LEU A 171 -0.73 -7.59 3.48
N ALA A 172 -0.21 -6.36 3.51
CA ALA A 172 -0.06 -5.55 2.31
C ALA A 172 0.90 -6.20 1.31
N GLY A 173 2.04 -6.74 1.77
CA GLY A 173 3.00 -7.44 0.91
C GLY A 173 2.37 -8.64 0.21
N PHE A 174 1.56 -9.44 0.93
CA PHE A 174 0.78 -10.52 0.34
C PHE A 174 -0.23 -10.01 -0.69
N GLY A 175 -1.00 -8.98 -0.35
CA GLY A 175 -2.00 -8.38 -1.22
C GLY A 175 -1.38 -7.78 -2.50
N TYR A 176 -0.25 -7.09 -2.39
CA TYR A 176 0.46 -6.51 -3.53
C TYR A 176 1.01 -7.59 -4.47
N ALA A 177 1.55 -8.69 -3.92
CA ALA A 177 2.01 -9.80 -4.72
C ALA A 177 0.86 -10.46 -5.51
N GLN A 178 -0.31 -10.65 -4.89
CA GLN A 178 -1.52 -11.14 -5.56
C GLN A 178 -2.02 -10.17 -6.64
N SER A 179 -2.08 -8.88 -6.33
CA SER A 179 -2.50 -7.84 -7.27
C SER A 179 -1.56 -7.74 -8.47
N GLY A 180 -0.25 -7.81 -8.25
CA GLY A 180 0.75 -7.80 -9.32
C GLY A 180 0.62 -8.99 -10.27
N GLN A 181 0.32 -10.19 -9.74
CA GLN A 181 0.04 -11.37 -10.59
C GLN A 181 -1.27 -11.24 -11.38
N LEU A 182 -2.33 -10.74 -10.74
CA LEU A 182 -3.61 -10.51 -11.41
C LEU A 182 -3.49 -9.48 -12.52
N SER A 183 -2.66 -8.46 -12.35
CA SER A 183 -2.43 -7.40 -13.34
C SER A 183 -1.77 -7.90 -14.65
N GLN A 184 -1.29 -9.14 -14.67
CA GLN A 184 -0.83 -9.80 -15.89
C GLN A 184 -1.98 -10.43 -16.71
N SER A 185 -3.11 -10.72 -16.08
CA SER A 185 -4.26 -11.38 -16.71
C SER A 185 -5.49 -10.50 -16.88
N MET A 186 -5.50 -9.31 -16.26
CA MET A 186 -6.55 -8.32 -16.39
C MET A 186 -5.99 -6.90 -16.18
N PRO A 187 -6.63 -5.84 -16.70
CA PRO A 187 -6.17 -4.48 -16.51
C PRO A 187 -6.01 -4.11 -15.04
N GLY A 188 -4.86 -3.52 -14.66
CA GLY A 188 -4.52 -3.26 -13.26
C GLY A 188 -5.55 -2.41 -12.50
N TRP A 189 -6.23 -1.47 -13.18
CA TRP A 189 -7.33 -0.70 -12.58
C TRP A 189 -8.57 -1.56 -12.28
N GLN A 190 -8.83 -2.60 -13.10
CA GLN A 190 -9.93 -3.53 -12.83
C GLN A 190 -9.64 -4.41 -11.61
N VAL A 191 -8.36 -4.75 -11.35
CA VAL A 191 -7.98 -5.56 -10.20
C VAL A 191 -8.50 -4.94 -8.92
N ILE A 192 -8.17 -3.66 -8.65
CA ILE A 192 -8.61 -3.00 -7.40
C ILE A 192 -10.12 -2.75 -7.40
N CYS A 193 -10.73 -2.39 -8.55
CA CYS A 193 -12.18 -2.22 -8.63
C CYS A 193 -12.91 -3.51 -8.29
N TRP A 194 -12.52 -4.65 -8.86
CA TRP A 194 -13.13 -5.94 -8.56
C TRP A 194 -12.86 -6.40 -7.13
N MET A 195 -11.67 -6.14 -6.58
CA MET A 195 -11.41 -6.40 -5.16
C MET A 195 -12.41 -5.68 -4.26
N LEU A 196 -12.67 -4.39 -4.51
CA LEU A 196 -13.61 -3.59 -3.74
C LEU A 196 -15.05 -4.04 -3.94
N VAL A 197 -15.48 -4.26 -5.19
CA VAL A 197 -16.87 -4.57 -5.52
C VAL A 197 -17.26 -5.98 -5.06
N LEU A 198 -16.41 -6.99 -5.22
CA LEU A 198 -16.68 -8.34 -4.74
C LEU A 198 -16.77 -8.41 -3.20
N ASN A 199 -16.03 -7.56 -2.50
CA ASN A 199 -16.07 -7.48 -1.04
C ASN A 199 -17.11 -6.46 -0.52
N PHE A 200 -17.76 -5.69 -1.40
CA PHE A 200 -18.70 -4.64 -1.00
C PHE A 200 -19.81 -5.12 -0.07
N PRO A 201 -20.49 -6.26 -0.32
CA PRO A 201 -21.50 -6.76 0.61
C PRO A 201 -20.97 -7.04 2.02
N ILE A 202 -19.75 -7.59 2.11
CA ILE A 202 -19.09 -7.87 3.39
C ILE A 202 -18.70 -6.57 4.09
N ILE A 203 -18.09 -5.63 3.35
CA ILE A 203 -17.69 -4.32 3.87
C ILE A 203 -18.91 -3.55 4.36
N LEU A 204 -19.99 -3.54 3.60
CA LEU A 204 -21.24 -2.88 3.98
C LEU A 204 -21.83 -3.50 5.25
N GLY A 205 -21.93 -4.84 5.33
CA GLY A 205 -22.43 -5.53 6.52
C GLY A 205 -21.57 -5.25 7.77
N LEU A 206 -20.24 -5.30 7.63
CA LEU A 206 -19.33 -4.96 8.72
C LEU A 206 -19.41 -3.47 9.11
N SER A 207 -19.57 -2.58 8.14
CA SER A 207 -19.73 -1.15 8.42
C SER A 207 -21.02 -0.86 9.18
N LEU A 208 -22.13 -1.47 8.80
CA LEU A 208 -23.40 -1.31 9.50
C LEU A 208 -23.37 -1.89 10.93
N ALA A 209 -22.59 -2.95 11.15
CA ALA A 209 -22.50 -3.62 12.43
C ALA A 209 -21.48 -2.98 13.41
N LEU A 210 -20.39 -2.39 12.89
CA LEU A 210 -19.22 -2.03 13.71
C LEU A 210 -18.88 -0.54 13.69
N VAL A 211 -19.47 0.26 12.79
CA VAL A 211 -19.25 1.71 12.74
C VAL A 211 -20.20 2.41 13.69
N ASP A 212 -19.64 3.19 14.60
CA ASP A 212 -20.44 4.07 15.44
C ASP A 212 -20.76 5.37 14.70
N PHE A 213 -22.05 5.53 14.34
CA PHE A 213 -22.53 6.71 13.62
C PHE A 213 -22.39 8.00 14.43
N SER A 214 -22.24 7.93 15.76
CA SER A 214 -21.95 9.10 16.58
C SER A 214 -20.59 9.72 16.24
N HIS A 215 -19.60 8.91 15.93
CA HIS A 215 -18.27 9.36 15.49
C HIS A 215 -18.35 10.11 14.15
N ILE A 216 -19.21 9.68 13.23
CA ILE A 216 -19.42 10.36 11.94
C ILE A 216 -19.95 11.78 12.15
N ASN A 217 -20.87 11.97 13.08
CA ASN A 217 -21.45 13.27 13.39
C ASN A 217 -20.41 14.25 14.01
N MET A 218 -19.36 13.72 14.63
CA MET A 218 -18.26 14.54 15.18
C MET A 218 -17.17 14.90 14.16
N MET A 219 -17.25 14.40 12.92
CA MET A 219 -16.25 14.66 11.89
C MET A 219 -16.29 16.11 11.44
N LYS A 220 -15.11 16.75 11.45
CA LYS A 220 -14.87 18.05 10.82
C LYS A 220 -14.48 17.85 9.35
N ALA A 221 -14.47 18.92 8.57
CA ALA A 221 -14.07 18.91 7.15
C ALA A 221 -12.70 18.25 6.91
N SER A 222 -11.74 18.42 7.84
CA SER A 222 -10.43 17.76 7.77
C SER A 222 -10.50 16.24 7.86
N HIS A 223 -11.34 15.70 8.73
CA HIS A 223 -11.52 14.24 8.89
C HIS A 223 -12.25 13.63 7.67
N ILE A 224 -13.26 14.34 7.16
CA ILE A 224 -13.97 13.92 5.94
C ILE A 224 -13.01 13.96 4.74
N GLY A 225 -12.24 15.05 4.58
CA GLY A 225 -11.24 15.16 3.53
C GLY A 225 -10.17 14.07 3.62
N ALA A 226 -9.72 13.75 4.83
CA ALA A 226 -8.77 12.66 5.05
C ALA A 226 -9.36 11.31 4.63
N LEU A 227 -10.58 11.00 5.03
CA LEU A 227 -11.26 9.76 4.67
C LEU A 227 -11.50 9.65 3.16
N LEU A 228 -11.95 10.73 2.52
CA LEU A 228 -12.14 10.78 1.07
C LEU A 228 -10.81 10.61 0.33
N PHE A 229 -9.72 11.21 0.79
CA PHE A 229 -8.39 11.01 0.23
C PHE A 229 -7.96 9.54 0.33
N LEU A 230 -8.13 8.93 1.51
CA LEU A 230 -7.81 7.53 1.75
C LEU A 230 -8.60 6.57 0.86
N ALA A 231 -9.87 6.87 0.63
CA ALA A 231 -10.75 6.05 -0.22
C ALA A 231 -10.45 6.22 -1.71
N SER A 232 -10.35 7.46 -2.18
CA SER A 232 -10.23 7.77 -3.61
C SER A 232 -8.77 7.78 -4.09
N VAL A 233 -7.95 8.69 -3.56
CA VAL A 233 -6.59 8.92 -4.09
C VAL A 233 -5.67 7.77 -3.69
N SER A 234 -5.57 7.45 -2.41
CA SER A 234 -4.72 6.35 -1.94
C SER A 234 -5.31 4.98 -2.28
N GLY A 235 -6.61 4.77 -2.01
CA GLY A 235 -7.25 3.45 -2.09
C GLY A 235 -7.65 3.01 -3.49
N LEU A 236 -7.89 3.93 -4.43
CA LEU A 236 -8.38 3.61 -5.77
C LEU A 236 -7.43 4.11 -6.87
N PHE A 237 -7.29 5.42 -7.06
CA PHE A 237 -6.48 5.99 -8.15
C PHE A 237 -4.98 5.71 -7.99
N GLY A 238 -4.45 5.68 -6.76
CA GLY A 238 -3.10 5.25 -6.47
C GLY A 238 -2.84 3.82 -6.95
N PHE A 239 -3.80 2.90 -6.72
CA PHE A 239 -3.68 1.53 -7.23
C PHE A 239 -3.88 1.42 -8.73
N PHE A 240 -4.70 2.27 -9.36
CA PHE A 240 -4.79 2.31 -10.82
C PHE A 240 -3.45 2.59 -11.46
N SER A 241 -2.80 3.66 -10.99
CA SER A 241 -1.49 4.08 -11.48
C SER A 241 -0.41 3.06 -11.13
N TRP A 242 -0.42 2.53 -9.90
CA TRP A 242 0.53 1.54 -9.42
C TRP A 242 0.51 0.25 -10.24
N ASN A 243 -0.67 -0.35 -10.37
CA ASN A 243 -0.84 -1.59 -11.10
C ASN A 243 -0.50 -1.43 -12.59
N LYS A 244 -0.84 -0.26 -13.19
CA LYS A 244 -0.46 0.07 -14.57
C LYS A 244 1.05 0.25 -14.70
N ALA A 245 1.69 0.93 -13.76
CA ALA A 245 3.14 1.10 -13.73
C ALA A 245 3.86 -0.25 -13.63
N LEU A 246 3.42 -1.15 -12.74
CA LEU A 246 3.97 -2.50 -12.59
C LEU A 246 3.83 -3.33 -13.87
N ALA A 247 2.69 -3.23 -14.56
CA ALA A 247 2.44 -3.94 -15.81
C ALA A 247 3.33 -3.43 -16.96
N MET A 248 3.57 -2.11 -17.03
CA MET A 248 4.36 -1.47 -18.10
C MET A 248 5.88 -1.53 -17.86
N GLY A 249 6.32 -1.25 -16.61
CA GLY A 249 7.74 -1.10 -16.27
C GLY A 249 8.36 -2.31 -15.58
N GLY A 250 7.58 -3.37 -15.37
CA GLY A 250 8.01 -4.57 -14.65
C GLY A 250 8.02 -4.41 -13.12
N ILE A 251 7.65 -5.49 -12.44
CA ILE A 251 7.50 -5.50 -10.97
C ILE A 251 8.81 -5.12 -10.28
N ALA A 252 9.95 -5.70 -10.72
CA ALA A 252 11.25 -5.48 -10.10
C ALA A 252 11.76 -4.03 -10.21
N THR A 253 11.44 -3.33 -11.31
CA THR A 253 11.89 -1.94 -11.52
C THR A 253 11.00 -0.95 -10.76
N ILE A 254 9.70 -1.08 -10.94
CA ILE A 254 8.72 -0.12 -10.39
C ILE A 254 8.60 -0.25 -8.87
N SER A 255 8.68 -1.46 -8.32
CA SER A 255 8.60 -1.64 -6.85
C SER A 255 9.72 -0.91 -6.09
N GLN A 256 10.85 -0.60 -6.72
CA GLN A 256 11.91 0.20 -6.09
C GLN A 256 11.48 1.64 -5.82
N LEU A 257 10.54 2.19 -6.60
CA LEU A 257 10.02 3.53 -6.35
C LEU A 257 9.36 3.63 -4.98
N GLN A 258 8.84 2.52 -4.42
CA GLN A 258 8.28 2.51 -3.06
C GLN A 258 9.30 2.89 -1.98
N LEU A 259 10.60 2.76 -2.22
CA LEU A 259 11.61 3.21 -1.28
C LEU A 259 11.52 4.72 -1.02
N LEU A 260 11.10 5.50 -2.02
CA LEU A 260 10.87 6.94 -1.88
C LEU A 260 9.68 7.25 -0.96
N GLN A 261 8.70 6.33 -0.86
CA GLN A 261 7.52 6.51 0.00
C GLN A 261 7.91 6.77 1.45
N THR A 262 8.91 6.04 1.95
CA THR A 262 9.37 6.19 3.34
C THR A 262 9.87 7.59 3.62
N PHE A 263 10.70 8.15 2.72
CA PHE A 263 11.23 9.51 2.87
C PHE A 263 10.13 10.57 2.73
N LEU A 264 9.23 10.39 1.78
CA LEU A 264 8.09 11.30 1.59
C LEU A 264 7.18 11.31 2.82
N THR A 265 6.83 10.12 3.35
CA THR A 265 5.99 10.00 4.54
C THR A 265 6.67 10.61 5.76
N TYR A 266 7.98 10.34 5.96
CA TYR A 266 8.76 10.94 7.04
C TYR A 266 8.83 12.46 6.91
N GLY A 267 9.09 12.97 5.70
CA GLY A 267 9.09 14.41 5.43
C GLY A 267 7.74 15.09 5.74
N VAL A 268 6.64 14.46 5.35
CA VAL A 268 5.28 14.95 5.67
C VAL A 268 5.03 14.96 7.18
N ALA A 269 5.47 13.92 7.90
CA ALA A 269 5.33 13.85 9.35
C ALA A 269 6.04 15.02 10.07
N VAL A 270 7.26 15.32 9.66
CA VAL A 270 8.05 16.40 10.24
C VAL A 270 7.55 17.79 9.81
N LEU A 271 7.30 17.99 8.50
CA LEU A 271 7.02 19.33 7.97
C LEU A 271 5.56 19.77 8.19
N PHE A 272 4.61 18.85 8.17
CA PHE A 272 3.17 19.16 8.17
C PHE A 272 2.41 18.65 9.39
N MET A 273 2.97 17.68 10.13
CA MET A 273 2.30 17.14 11.32
C MET A 273 2.98 17.55 12.63
N GLY A 274 4.08 18.33 12.55
CA GLY A 274 4.79 18.85 13.72
C GLY A 274 5.58 17.80 14.50
N GLU A 275 5.91 16.65 13.87
CA GLU A 275 6.74 15.63 14.51
C GLU A 275 8.21 16.08 14.55
N GLN A 276 8.91 15.70 15.61
CA GLN A 276 10.30 16.13 15.80
C GLN A 276 11.22 15.41 14.81
N TRP A 277 12.18 16.16 14.27
CA TRP A 277 13.27 15.61 13.48
C TRP A 277 14.15 14.69 14.33
N SER A 278 14.48 13.53 13.81
CA SER A 278 15.36 12.55 14.46
C SER A 278 16.42 12.06 13.49
N TRP A 279 17.69 12.33 13.80
CA TRP A 279 18.83 11.80 13.04
C TRP A 279 18.89 10.28 13.07
N LEU A 280 18.55 9.66 14.20
CA LEU A 280 18.46 8.21 14.32
C LEU A 280 17.45 7.64 13.33
N SER A 281 16.25 8.22 13.29
CA SER A 281 15.18 7.81 12.35
C SER A 281 15.63 7.92 10.89
N LEU A 282 16.33 9.00 10.53
CA LEU A 282 16.83 9.20 9.17
C LEU A 282 17.91 8.18 8.81
N ILE A 283 18.89 7.95 9.70
CA ILE A 283 19.97 6.97 9.47
C ILE A 283 19.39 5.57 9.30
N ILE A 284 18.49 5.14 10.19
CA ILE A 284 17.83 3.83 10.08
C ILE A 284 17.03 3.72 8.79
N CYS A 285 16.28 4.77 8.42
CA CYS A 285 15.55 4.82 7.15
C CYS A 285 16.49 4.60 5.96
N LEU A 286 17.63 5.28 5.90
CA LEU A 286 18.63 5.11 4.84
C LEU A 286 19.21 3.70 4.81
N LEU A 287 19.53 3.13 5.97
CA LEU A 287 20.05 1.76 6.08
C LEU A 287 19.02 0.72 5.61
N VAL A 288 17.75 0.85 6.05
CA VAL A 288 16.68 -0.05 5.61
C VAL A 288 16.46 0.04 4.10
N VAL A 289 16.42 1.27 3.56
CA VAL A 289 16.31 1.48 2.11
C VAL A 289 17.47 0.83 1.36
N ALA A 290 18.70 0.95 1.86
CA ALA A 290 19.87 0.31 1.25
C ALA A 290 19.74 -1.23 1.24
N THR A 291 19.29 -1.84 2.35
CA THR A 291 19.09 -3.31 2.41
C THR A 291 18.00 -3.77 1.46
N VAL A 292 16.88 -3.06 1.38
CA VAL A 292 15.78 -3.39 0.47
C VAL A 292 16.23 -3.24 -0.99
N TYR A 293 17.00 -2.19 -1.31
CA TYR A 293 17.59 -2.02 -2.63
C TYR A 293 18.49 -3.20 -3.02
N GLN A 294 19.39 -3.64 -2.12
CA GLN A 294 20.26 -4.79 -2.36
C GLN A 294 19.48 -6.09 -2.52
N THR A 295 18.44 -6.30 -1.70
CA THR A 295 17.53 -7.44 -1.83
C THR A 295 16.87 -7.49 -3.21
N GLN A 296 16.35 -6.36 -3.68
CA GLN A 296 15.71 -6.28 -4.98
C GLN A 296 16.70 -6.43 -6.14
N LYS A 297 17.92 -5.88 -6.00
CA LYS A 297 18.99 -6.07 -6.98
C LYS A 297 19.35 -7.55 -7.16
N THR A 298 19.48 -8.29 -6.06
CA THR A 298 19.73 -9.74 -6.12
C THR A 298 18.56 -10.53 -6.70
N ALA A 299 17.32 -10.11 -6.44
CA ALA A 299 16.14 -10.75 -7.03
C ALA A 299 16.08 -10.60 -8.57
N ARG A 300 16.53 -9.46 -9.11
CA ARG A 300 16.57 -9.20 -10.56
C ARG A 300 17.58 -10.09 -11.31
N GLN A 301 18.66 -10.52 -10.67
CA GLN A 301 19.68 -11.36 -11.30
C GLN A 301 19.16 -12.76 -11.63
N VAL A 302 18.00 -13.16 -11.09
CA VAL A 302 17.38 -14.49 -11.24
C VAL A 302 16.07 -14.42 -12.03
N SER A 303 15.57 -13.24 -12.31
CA SER A 303 14.35 -13.02 -13.11
C SER A 303 14.64 -12.84 -14.59
#